data_e4bda61462790e11a7e2fece58c08a9b
#
_entry.id   e4bda61462790e11a7e2fece58c08a9b
#
_cell.length_a   1.000
_cell.length_b   1.000
_cell.length_c   1.000
_cell.angle_alpha   90.00
_cell.angle_beta   90.00
_cell.angle_gamma   90.00
#
_symmetry.space_group_name_H-M   'P 1'
#
loop_
_entity.id
_entity.type
_entity.pdbx_description
1 polymer ?
#
loop_
_entity_poly.entity_id
_entity_poly.type
_entity_poly.pdbx_seq_one_letter_code
_entity_poly.pdbx_strand_id
1 'polypeptide(L)'
;LITPTGVSVPITKSVGSLTSYNLANLIFSPTGNKMIYTNPRGLLELYDFDRCTGDLTLDQTISPENTPYHFYWSSAFSPDESKLYVQTVSYPDTTYLIQFDLNAANIAASADTIFTQPLATATGGDVRLAPDGKIYVSNAYYDGFNFAFPYSDTTYNMYNSYLGVVNYPDSMGADCDFQPYSFYLGGNRTYYGLPNNPNYGLGALAGSACDTLTGIVPTPSLPTKEGELNLYFDAGWQKLFVNGHHIKGSSCLLQVFDVSGKLVYSNQNKITPPYYTHDVNCQSLSKGMYLVSLQTDKEKLQGRFVK
;
A
#
# COMPACT_ATOMS: atom_id res chain seq x y z
N LEU A 1 -5.40 -5.10 -26.32
CA LEU A 1 -4.98 -6.36 -25.69
C LEU A 1 -3.57 -6.71 -26.12
N ILE A 2 -2.82 -7.32 -25.21
CA ILE A 2 -1.50 -7.92 -25.50
C ILE A 2 -1.73 -9.42 -25.57
N THR A 3 -1.37 -10.00 -26.70
CA THR A 3 -1.53 -11.45 -26.96
C THR A 3 -0.16 -12.05 -27.36
N PRO A 4 -0.01 -13.36 -27.38
CA PRO A 4 1.22 -13.99 -27.90
C PRO A 4 1.56 -13.61 -29.34
N THR A 5 0.59 -13.15 -30.13
CA THR A 5 0.77 -12.69 -31.51
C THR A 5 1.03 -11.20 -31.65
N GLY A 6 1.05 -10.46 -30.53
CA GLY A 6 1.33 -9.02 -30.53
C GLY A 6 0.27 -8.18 -29.80
N VAL A 7 0.34 -6.88 -30.04
CA VAL A 7 -0.59 -5.89 -29.47
C VAL A 7 -1.74 -5.67 -30.46
N SER A 8 -2.98 -5.84 -29.99
CA SER A 8 -4.17 -5.60 -30.80
C SER A 8 -4.37 -4.11 -31.09
N VAL A 9 -5.16 -3.79 -32.10
CA VAL A 9 -5.62 -2.41 -32.33
C VAL A 9 -6.34 -1.90 -31.08
N PRO A 10 -6.07 -0.65 -30.64
CA PRO A 10 -6.74 -0.05 -29.48
C PRO A 10 -8.26 -0.02 -29.72
N ILE A 11 -9.01 -0.38 -28.66
CA ILE A 11 -10.45 -0.22 -28.63
C ILE A 11 -10.74 1.03 -27.80
N THR A 12 -11.39 2.03 -28.40
CA THR A 12 -11.80 3.24 -27.71
C THR A 12 -13.22 3.06 -27.18
N LYS A 13 -13.40 3.33 -25.89
CA LYS A 13 -14.72 3.32 -25.24
C LYS A 13 -14.92 4.65 -24.52
N SER A 14 -16.14 5.16 -24.57
CA SER A 14 -16.56 6.34 -23.80
C SER A 14 -17.50 5.84 -22.70
N VAL A 15 -16.98 5.79 -21.46
CA VAL A 15 -17.68 5.29 -20.28
C VAL A 15 -17.45 6.25 -19.13
N GLY A 16 -18.45 6.44 -18.26
CA GLY A 16 -18.37 7.32 -17.10
C GLY A 16 -18.73 8.77 -17.42
N SER A 17 -18.46 9.65 -16.48
CA SER A 17 -18.77 11.06 -16.57
C SER A 17 -17.82 11.80 -17.51
N LEU A 18 -18.33 12.81 -18.19
CA LEU A 18 -17.45 13.75 -18.91
C LEU A 18 -16.65 14.56 -17.90
N THR A 19 -15.34 14.60 -18.09
CA THR A 19 -14.43 15.42 -17.29
C THR A 19 -13.69 16.40 -18.18
N SER A 20 -13.50 17.62 -17.70
CA SER A 20 -12.68 18.63 -18.35
C SER A 20 -11.23 18.61 -17.84
N TYR A 21 -10.92 17.73 -16.89
CA TYR A 21 -9.63 17.69 -16.22
C TYR A 21 -8.79 16.50 -16.69
N ASN A 22 -7.56 16.76 -17.08
CA ASN A 22 -6.67 15.78 -17.71
C ASN A 22 -5.70 15.09 -16.74
N LEU A 23 -5.73 15.43 -15.43
CA LEU A 23 -4.99 14.70 -14.41
C LEU A 23 -5.96 13.75 -13.71
N ALA A 24 -5.63 12.47 -13.73
CA ALA A 24 -6.44 11.43 -13.11
C ALA A 24 -5.58 10.27 -12.64
N ASN A 25 -6.08 9.52 -11.69
CA ASN A 25 -5.51 8.27 -11.25
C ASN A 25 -6.50 7.13 -11.54
N LEU A 26 -5.99 6.04 -12.09
CA LEU A 26 -6.73 4.82 -12.38
C LEU A 26 -6.09 3.67 -11.59
N ILE A 27 -6.86 3.06 -10.71
CA ILE A 27 -6.40 1.97 -9.87
C ILE A 27 -7.30 0.76 -10.04
N PHE A 28 -6.70 -0.38 -10.35
CA PHE A 28 -7.41 -1.66 -10.36
C PHE A 28 -7.44 -2.27 -8.96
N SER A 29 -8.52 -2.99 -8.70
CA SER A 29 -8.66 -3.80 -7.51
C SER A 29 -7.68 -4.99 -7.51
N PRO A 30 -7.39 -5.61 -6.35
CA PRO A 30 -6.54 -6.78 -6.25
C PRO A 30 -6.92 -7.94 -7.17
N THR A 31 -8.21 -8.20 -7.38
CA THR A 31 -8.70 -9.21 -8.33
C THR A 31 -8.67 -8.73 -9.78
N GLY A 32 -8.50 -7.42 -10.00
CA GLY A 32 -8.53 -6.80 -11.33
C GLY A 32 -9.91 -6.75 -11.97
N ASN A 33 -10.99 -7.02 -11.22
CA ASN A 33 -12.36 -7.00 -11.73
C ASN A 33 -13.05 -5.65 -11.53
N LYS A 34 -12.45 -4.77 -10.74
CA LYS A 34 -12.94 -3.43 -10.48
C LYS A 34 -11.84 -2.41 -10.76
N MET A 35 -12.24 -1.18 -11.04
CA MET A 35 -11.36 -0.06 -11.27
C MET A 35 -11.94 1.19 -10.60
N ILE A 36 -11.10 1.99 -9.98
CA ILE A 36 -11.44 3.34 -9.52
C ILE A 36 -10.80 4.38 -10.43
N TYR A 37 -11.58 5.38 -10.79
CA TYR A 37 -11.12 6.63 -11.39
C TYR A 37 -11.24 7.76 -10.37
N THR A 38 -10.16 8.48 -10.15
CA THR A 38 -10.14 9.68 -9.30
C THR A 38 -9.55 10.86 -10.05
N ASN A 39 -10.07 12.07 -9.82
CA ASN A 39 -9.42 13.29 -10.28
C ASN A 39 -9.44 14.42 -9.24
N PRO A 40 -8.52 15.39 -9.34
CA PRO A 40 -8.45 16.52 -8.40
C PRO A 40 -9.63 17.49 -8.46
N ARG A 41 -10.64 17.26 -9.29
CA ARG A 41 -11.89 18.03 -9.29
C ARG A 41 -13.02 17.33 -8.54
N GLY A 42 -12.71 16.27 -7.82
CA GLY A 42 -13.64 15.58 -6.93
C GLY A 42 -14.42 14.45 -7.59
N LEU A 43 -14.15 14.12 -8.86
CA LEU A 43 -14.77 12.95 -9.48
C LEU A 43 -14.17 11.68 -8.88
N LEU A 44 -15.05 10.79 -8.41
CA LEU A 44 -14.72 9.47 -7.90
C LEU A 44 -15.72 8.48 -8.46
N GLU A 45 -15.28 7.60 -9.35
CA GLU A 45 -16.12 6.62 -10.02
C GLU A 45 -15.58 5.21 -9.87
N LEU A 46 -16.47 4.29 -9.55
CA LEU A 46 -16.24 2.84 -9.50
C LEU A 46 -16.75 2.20 -10.78
N TYR A 47 -15.91 1.31 -11.33
CA TYR A 47 -16.21 0.58 -12.55
C TYR A 47 -16.04 -0.91 -12.34
N ASP A 48 -16.85 -1.71 -13.02
CA ASP A 48 -16.58 -3.11 -13.27
C ASP A 48 -15.70 -3.26 -14.51
N PHE A 49 -14.72 -4.12 -14.42
CA PHE A 49 -13.75 -4.40 -15.48
C PHE A 49 -13.70 -5.88 -15.81
N ASP A 50 -14.02 -6.22 -17.07
CA ASP A 50 -13.84 -7.58 -17.57
C ASP A 50 -12.41 -7.78 -18.08
N ARG A 51 -11.63 -8.53 -17.33
CA ARG A 51 -10.22 -8.83 -17.65
C ARG A 51 -10.04 -9.64 -18.94
N CYS A 52 -11.09 -10.33 -19.40
CA CYS A 52 -11.06 -11.12 -20.62
C CYS A 52 -11.26 -10.27 -21.87
N THR A 53 -12.29 -9.45 -21.87
CA THR A 53 -12.66 -8.63 -23.05
C THR A 53 -12.03 -7.24 -23.01
N GLY A 54 -11.60 -6.78 -21.82
CA GLY A 54 -11.21 -5.39 -21.57
C GLY A 54 -12.41 -4.45 -21.51
N ASP A 55 -13.61 -4.99 -21.32
CA ASP A 55 -14.82 -4.20 -21.17
C ASP A 55 -14.85 -3.49 -19.82
N LEU A 56 -15.25 -2.22 -19.87
CA LEU A 56 -15.40 -1.36 -18.73
C LEU A 56 -16.82 -0.84 -18.67
N THR A 57 -17.47 -1.00 -17.52
CA THR A 57 -18.83 -0.49 -17.27
C THR A 57 -18.85 0.34 -16.00
N LEU A 58 -19.49 1.50 -16.02
CA LEU A 58 -19.67 2.31 -14.83
C LEU A 58 -20.61 1.57 -13.86
N ASP A 59 -20.11 1.24 -12.68
CA ASP A 59 -20.90 0.69 -11.59
C ASP A 59 -21.57 1.83 -10.81
N GLN A 60 -20.77 2.77 -10.29
CA GLN A 60 -21.31 3.89 -9.50
C GLN A 60 -20.43 5.15 -9.58
N THR A 61 -21.07 6.31 -9.66
CA THR A 61 -20.45 7.61 -9.36
C THR A 61 -20.58 7.87 -7.87
N ILE A 62 -19.48 7.68 -7.13
CA ILE A 62 -19.41 7.90 -5.67
C ILE A 62 -19.43 9.40 -5.36
N SER A 63 -18.66 10.18 -6.15
CA SER A 63 -18.65 11.64 -6.04
C SER A 63 -18.59 12.25 -7.43
N PRO A 64 -19.50 13.18 -7.77
CA PRO A 64 -19.46 13.89 -9.05
C PRO A 64 -18.36 14.96 -9.09
N GLU A 65 -17.93 15.34 -10.30
CA GLU A 65 -16.97 16.42 -10.51
C GLU A 65 -17.48 17.75 -9.92
N ASN A 66 -16.56 18.57 -9.42
CA ASN A 66 -16.79 19.85 -8.75
C ASN A 66 -17.56 19.73 -7.43
N THR A 67 -17.56 18.58 -6.78
CA THR A 67 -18.00 18.46 -5.39
C THR A 67 -17.09 19.33 -4.52
N PRO A 68 -17.62 20.30 -3.75
CA PRO A 68 -16.82 21.20 -2.95
C PRO A 68 -15.89 20.45 -1.98
N TYR A 69 -14.64 20.90 -1.90
CA TYR A 69 -13.59 20.38 -1.01
C TYR A 69 -13.14 18.92 -1.29
N HIS A 70 -13.60 18.29 -2.35
CA HIS A 70 -13.19 16.95 -2.74
C HIS A 70 -12.14 17.03 -3.86
N PHE A 71 -10.87 17.10 -3.50
CA PHE A 71 -9.75 17.11 -4.43
C PHE A 71 -9.03 15.77 -4.34
N TYR A 72 -9.64 14.72 -4.88
CA TYR A 72 -9.11 13.37 -4.83
C TYR A 72 -7.84 13.25 -5.68
N TRP A 73 -6.77 12.77 -5.06
CA TRP A 73 -5.48 12.64 -5.72
C TRP A 73 -5.16 11.19 -6.06
N SER A 74 -5.32 10.28 -5.11
CA SER A 74 -5.00 8.87 -5.26
C SER A 74 -5.93 8.02 -4.42
N SER A 75 -6.03 6.74 -4.79
CA SER A 75 -6.85 5.77 -4.08
C SER A 75 -6.21 4.39 -4.06
N ALA A 76 -6.66 3.54 -3.13
CA ALA A 76 -6.30 2.13 -3.05
C ALA A 76 -7.48 1.30 -2.52
N PHE A 77 -7.70 0.13 -3.10
CA PHE A 77 -8.58 -0.88 -2.53
C PHE A 77 -7.93 -1.57 -1.34
N SER A 78 -8.74 -2.00 -0.37
CA SER A 78 -8.30 -2.99 0.61
C SER A 78 -7.99 -4.36 -0.04
N PRO A 79 -7.23 -5.24 0.64
CA PRO A 79 -6.94 -6.58 0.11
C PRO A 79 -8.17 -7.40 -0.26
N ASP A 80 -9.24 -7.32 0.52
CA ASP A 80 -10.51 -8.03 0.30
C ASP A 80 -11.51 -7.26 -0.58
N GLU A 81 -11.10 -6.08 -1.09
CA GLU A 81 -11.90 -5.17 -1.94
C GLU A 81 -13.16 -4.62 -1.27
N SER A 82 -13.30 -4.78 0.05
CA SER A 82 -14.46 -4.26 0.79
C SER A 82 -14.36 -2.78 1.11
N LYS A 83 -13.15 -2.21 1.09
CA LYS A 83 -12.90 -0.80 1.42
C LYS A 83 -12.11 -0.11 0.32
N LEU A 84 -12.35 1.19 0.21
CA LEU A 84 -11.60 2.10 -0.65
C LEU A 84 -11.02 3.22 0.20
N TYR A 85 -9.72 3.43 0.11
CA TYR A 85 -9.01 4.55 0.73
C TYR A 85 -8.71 5.60 -0.33
N VAL A 86 -9.03 6.85 -0.04
CA VAL A 86 -8.84 7.97 -0.95
C VAL A 86 -8.10 9.08 -0.24
N GLN A 87 -6.97 9.48 -0.81
CA GLN A 87 -6.21 10.64 -0.34
C GLN A 87 -6.63 11.88 -1.12
N THR A 88 -6.90 12.95 -0.39
CA THR A 88 -7.15 14.25 -1.01
C THR A 88 -5.84 15.06 -1.07
N VAL A 89 -5.74 15.97 -2.05
CA VAL A 89 -4.81 17.09 -1.95
C VAL A 89 -5.47 18.24 -1.19
N SER A 90 -4.63 19.11 -0.63
CA SER A 90 -5.14 20.21 0.20
C SER A 90 -5.89 21.26 -0.63
N TYR A 91 -7.07 21.57 -0.19
CA TYR A 91 -7.76 22.82 -0.55
C TYR A 91 -8.93 23.03 0.43
N PRO A 92 -9.07 24.20 1.01
CA PRO A 92 -8.14 25.35 0.95
C PRO A 92 -6.92 25.17 1.87
N ASP A 93 -6.95 24.31 2.90
CA ASP A 93 -5.95 24.27 3.97
C ASP A 93 -5.75 22.90 4.65
N THR A 94 -6.43 21.87 4.18
CA THR A 94 -6.41 20.55 4.84
C THR A 94 -6.48 19.40 3.86
N THR A 95 -5.69 18.36 4.09
CA THR A 95 -5.70 17.08 3.38
C THR A 95 -6.36 16.01 4.23
N TYR A 96 -7.09 15.11 3.61
CA TYR A 96 -7.79 14.02 4.25
C TYR A 96 -7.39 12.67 3.67
N LEU A 97 -7.29 11.65 4.52
CA LEU A 97 -7.41 10.25 4.14
C LEU A 97 -8.82 9.80 4.47
N ILE A 98 -9.58 9.45 3.45
CA ILE A 98 -10.99 9.06 3.56
C ILE A 98 -11.12 7.59 3.24
N GLN A 99 -11.90 6.87 4.04
CA GLN A 99 -12.28 5.48 3.79
C GLN A 99 -13.74 5.41 3.36
N PHE A 100 -14.04 4.56 2.38
CA PHE A 100 -15.40 4.21 1.95
C PHE A 100 -15.63 2.71 2.13
N ASP A 101 -16.85 2.34 2.51
CA ASP A 101 -17.29 0.95 2.51
C ASP A 101 -17.93 0.61 1.15
N LEU A 102 -17.26 -0.21 0.35
CA LEU A 102 -17.73 -0.61 -0.99
C LEU A 102 -18.92 -1.59 -0.93
N ASN A 103 -19.21 -2.16 0.24
CA ASN A 103 -20.37 -3.01 0.45
C ASN A 103 -21.59 -2.24 0.97
N ALA A 104 -21.45 -0.94 1.23
CA ALA A 104 -22.57 -0.13 1.69
C ALA A 104 -23.61 0.08 0.59
N ALA A 105 -24.89 0.09 0.95
CA ALA A 105 -25.98 0.40 0.02
C ALA A 105 -25.85 1.79 -0.61
N ASN A 106 -25.19 2.72 0.07
CA ASN A 106 -24.79 4.04 -0.43
C ASN A 106 -23.32 4.25 -0.07
N ILE A 107 -22.43 3.99 -1.03
CA ILE A 107 -20.99 4.11 -0.83
C ILE A 107 -20.60 5.54 -0.45
N ALA A 108 -21.16 6.55 -1.11
CA ALA A 108 -20.87 7.95 -0.80
C ALA A 108 -21.19 8.34 0.65
N ALA A 109 -22.28 7.80 1.20
CA ALA A 109 -22.69 8.06 2.58
C ALA A 109 -21.86 7.30 3.63
N SER A 110 -21.06 6.32 3.21
CA SER A 110 -20.17 5.56 4.11
C SER A 110 -18.82 6.23 4.34
N ALA A 111 -18.59 7.41 3.74
CA ALA A 111 -17.33 8.14 3.87
C ALA A 111 -16.96 8.37 5.33
N ASP A 112 -15.79 7.90 5.73
CA ASP A 112 -15.22 8.12 7.06
C ASP A 112 -13.81 8.74 6.94
N THR A 113 -13.55 9.80 7.72
CA THR A 113 -12.27 10.50 7.71
C THR A 113 -11.30 9.82 8.69
N ILE A 114 -10.38 9.03 8.15
CA ILE A 114 -9.38 8.29 8.93
C ILE A 114 -8.28 9.20 9.45
N PHE A 115 -7.89 10.21 8.65
CA PHE A 115 -6.80 11.11 9.02
C PHE A 115 -6.98 12.49 8.40
N THR A 116 -6.52 13.49 9.15
CA THR A 116 -6.54 14.90 8.74
C THR A 116 -5.15 15.50 8.90
N GLN A 117 -4.65 16.14 7.84
CA GLN A 117 -3.35 16.80 7.80
C GLN A 117 -3.50 18.27 7.40
N PRO A 118 -3.12 19.24 8.26
CA PRO A 118 -3.08 20.66 7.87
C PRO A 118 -2.06 20.92 6.76
N LEU A 119 -2.43 21.73 5.76
CA LEU A 119 -1.57 22.07 4.62
C LEU A 119 -0.26 22.77 5.03
N ALA A 120 -0.26 23.51 6.13
CA ALA A 120 0.94 24.24 6.59
C ALA A 120 2.17 23.34 6.78
N THR A 121 2.02 22.02 6.80
CA THR A 121 3.09 21.06 7.04
C THR A 121 3.29 20.08 5.88
N ALA A 122 2.21 19.54 5.33
CA ALA A 122 2.27 18.56 4.24
C ALA A 122 0.95 18.52 3.49
N THR A 123 1.00 18.12 2.23
CA THR A 123 -0.18 17.80 1.42
C THR A 123 -0.22 16.29 1.15
N GLY A 124 -1.40 15.78 0.84
CA GLY A 124 -1.60 14.38 0.48
C GLY A 124 -0.83 14.01 -0.78
N GLY A 125 -0.35 12.78 -0.79
CA GLY A 125 0.32 12.16 -1.92
C GLY A 125 -0.41 10.90 -2.37
N ASP A 126 0.35 9.88 -2.69
CA ASP A 126 -0.18 8.63 -3.21
C ASP A 126 -0.60 7.66 -2.11
N VAL A 127 -1.55 6.80 -2.41
CA VAL A 127 -2.04 5.71 -1.56
C VAL A 127 -1.89 4.42 -2.34
N ARG A 128 -1.20 3.42 -1.78
CA ARG A 128 -0.94 2.15 -2.48
C ARG A 128 -1.08 0.95 -1.56
N LEU A 129 -1.80 -0.05 -2.03
CA LEU A 129 -1.76 -1.39 -1.46
C LEU A 129 -0.43 -2.03 -1.81
N ALA A 130 0.27 -2.50 -0.80
CA ALA A 130 1.56 -3.17 -0.94
C ALA A 130 1.41 -4.70 -0.86
N PRO A 131 2.43 -5.46 -1.29
CA PRO A 131 2.39 -6.93 -1.27
C PRO A 131 2.26 -7.55 0.12
N ASP A 132 2.52 -6.81 1.19
CA ASP A 132 2.33 -7.25 2.58
C ASP A 132 0.88 -7.12 3.08
N GLY A 133 -0.05 -6.71 2.18
CA GLY A 133 -1.45 -6.52 2.49
C GLY A 133 -1.77 -5.23 3.25
N LYS A 134 -0.80 -4.35 3.46
CA LYS A 134 -0.99 -3.03 4.07
C LYS A 134 -1.12 -1.95 3.01
N ILE A 135 -1.75 -0.84 3.39
CA ILE A 135 -1.80 0.34 2.53
C ILE A 135 -0.80 1.37 3.05
N TYR A 136 0.03 1.86 2.14
CA TYR A 136 1.01 2.90 2.41
C TYR A 136 0.55 4.22 1.82
N VAL A 137 0.78 5.29 2.60
CA VAL A 137 0.33 6.66 2.28
C VAL A 137 1.54 7.57 2.27
N SER A 138 1.82 8.19 1.13
CA SER A 138 2.85 9.21 1.01
C SER A 138 2.28 10.60 1.26
N ASN A 139 3.15 11.51 1.67
CA ASN A 139 2.84 12.93 1.77
C ASN A 139 3.96 13.74 1.12
N ALA A 140 3.60 14.87 0.53
CA ALA A 140 4.57 15.84 0.06
C ALA A 140 4.74 16.94 1.10
N TYR A 141 5.97 17.19 1.50
CA TYR A 141 6.28 18.30 2.38
C TYR A 141 5.99 19.64 1.69
N TYR A 142 5.38 20.54 2.43
CA TYR A 142 5.02 21.87 1.99
C TYR A 142 5.55 22.89 2.99
N ASP A 143 6.38 23.83 2.52
CA ASP A 143 7.02 24.82 3.39
C ASP A 143 6.18 26.09 3.62
N GLY A 144 4.91 26.04 3.23
CA GLY A 144 3.97 27.16 3.36
C GLY A 144 3.91 28.11 2.16
N PHE A 145 4.85 28.04 1.20
CA PHE A 145 4.90 28.98 0.08
C PHE A 145 5.16 28.35 -1.29
N ASN A 146 5.79 27.21 -1.36
CA ASN A 146 6.11 26.58 -2.63
C ASN A 146 6.05 25.06 -2.53
N PHE A 147 5.37 24.43 -3.47
CA PHE A 147 5.68 23.06 -3.88
C PHE A 147 7.03 23.10 -4.61
N ALA A 148 8.12 23.35 -3.87
CA ALA A 148 9.44 23.42 -4.46
C ALA A 148 9.90 22.02 -4.87
N PHE A 149 9.45 21.58 -6.03
CA PHE A 149 10.03 20.40 -6.65
C PHE A 149 11.10 20.83 -7.66
N PRO A 150 12.26 20.17 -7.64
CA PRO A 150 12.68 19.18 -6.62
C PRO A 150 13.00 19.86 -5.28
N TYR A 151 12.75 19.16 -4.16
CA TYR A 151 13.27 19.63 -2.87
C TYR A 151 14.78 19.87 -2.95
N SER A 152 15.29 20.83 -2.19
CA SER A 152 16.73 20.92 -2.00
C SER A 152 17.27 19.61 -1.43
N ASP A 153 18.50 19.24 -1.75
CA ASP A 153 19.11 17.96 -1.32
C ASP A 153 19.17 17.81 0.20
N THR A 154 19.00 18.91 0.94
CA THR A 154 19.00 18.95 2.41
C THR A 154 17.62 18.90 3.04
N THR A 155 16.52 18.90 2.27
CA THR A 155 15.17 18.92 2.80
C THR A 155 14.72 17.51 3.19
N TYR A 156 15.01 17.12 4.43
CA TYR A 156 14.55 15.88 5.06
C TYR A 156 13.80 16.20 6.34
N ASN A 157 12.61 15.66 6.48
CA ASN A 157 11.79 15.79 7.68
C ASN A 157 10.82 14.60 7.80
N MET A 158 10.03 14.54 8.88
CA MET A 158 9.11 13.44 9.09
C MET A 158 8.06 13.28 7.98
N TYR A 159 7.68 14.37 7.32
CA TYR A 159 6.62 14.33 6.30
C TYR A 159 7.06 13.70 4.99
N ASN A 160 8.34 13.82 4.63
CA ASN A 160 8.86 13.27 3.39
C ASN A 160 9.78 12.05 3.58
N SER A 161 10.25 11.79 4.81
CA SER A 161 11.12 10.65 5.12
C SER A 161 10.38 9.45 5.71
N TYR A 162 9.06 9.59 5.90
CA TYR A 162 8.21 8.52 6.43
C TYR A 162 6.94 8.38 5.60
N LEU A 163 6.40 7.16 5.56
CA LEU A 163 5.05 6.89 5.06
C LEU A 163 4.08 6.69 6.23
N GLY A 164 2.82 7.03 6.01
CA GLY A 164 1.73 6.52 6.82
C GLY A 164 1.42 5.07 6.44
N VAL A 165 0.89 4.29 7.38
CA VAL A 165 0.55 2.88 7.19
C VAL A 165 -0.84 2.60 7.72
N VAL A 166 -1.72 2.03 6.90
CA VAL A 166 -2.95 1.38 7.33
C VAL A 166 -2.62 -0.09 7.57
N ASN A 167 -2.66 -0.53 8.83
CA ASN A 167 -2.22 -1.87 9.22
C ASN A 167 -3.25 -2.96 8.94
N TYR A 168 -4.55 -2.62 9.02
CA TYR A 168 -5.67 -3.55 8.81
C TYR A 168 -6.67 -2.95 7.81
N PRO A 169 -6.32 -2.89 6.50
CA PRO A 169 -7.12 -2.13 5.52
C PRO A 169 -8.54 -2.64 5.30
N ASP A 170 -8.83 -3.90 5.65
CA ASP A 170 -10.17 -4.48 5.53
C ASP A 170 -11.12 -4.05 6.65
N SER A 171 -10.59 -3.42 7.71
CA SER A 171 -11.35 -2.96 8.87
C SER A 171 -11.89 -1.53 8.68
N MET A 172 -13.04 -1.22 9.31
CA MET A 172 -13.67 0.09 9.24
C MET A 172 -13.10 1.07 10.27
N GLY A 173 -13.07 2.34 9.90
CA GLY A 173 -12.78 3.45 10.79
C GLY A 173 -11.47 3.28 11.56
N ALA A 174 -11.50 3.51 12.86
CA ALA A 174 -10.31 3.42 13.72
C ALA A 174 -9.70 2.01 13.79
N ASP A 175 -10.49 0.95 13.53
CA ASP A 175 -10.02 -0.43 13.56
C ASP A 175 -9.09 -0.75 12.38
N CYS A 176 -9.02 0.10 11.36
CA CYS A 176 -8.03 -0.04 10.29
C CYS A 176 -6.60 0.25 10.75
N ASP A 177 -6.43 0.81 11.95
CA ASP A 177 -5.15 1.15 12.59
C ASP A 177 -4.22 1.95 11.66
N PHE A 178 -4.68 3.12 11.22
CA PHE A 178 -3.83 4.04 10.47
C PHE A 178 -2.81 4.69 11.39
N GLN A 179 -1.54 4.51 11.08
CA GLN A 179 -0.40 5.08 11.79
C GLN A 179 0.29 6.11 10.89
N PRO A 180 0.09 7.43 11.09
CA PRO A 180 0.74 8.44 10.29
C PRO A 180 2.26 8.43 10.53
N TYR A 181 3.05 8.63 9.48
CA TYR A 181 4.52 8.79 9.55
C TYR A 181 5.23 7.67 10.33
N SER A 182 4.76 6.44 10.22
CA SER A 182 5.25 5.31 11.00
C SER A 182 6.28 4.44 10.28
N PHE A 183 6.38 4.53 8.95
CA PHE A 183 7.32 3.73 8.15
C PHE A 183 8.45 4.59 7.62
N TYR A 184 9.64 4.42 8.18
CA TYR A 184 10.84 5.16 7.79
C TYR A 184 11.43 4.65 6.48
N LEU A 185 11.83 5.56 5.60
CA LEU A 185 12.34 5.27 4.26
C LEU A 185 13.86 5.03 4.19
N GLY A 186 14.52 4.78 5.33
CA GLY A 186 15.94 4.40 5.35
C GLY A 186 16.87 5.47 4.79
N GLY A 187 16.62 6.75 5.06
CA GLY A 187 17.40 7.87 4.54
C GLY A 187 16.95 8.38 3.17
N ASN A 188 15.95 7.73 2.57
CA ASN A 188 15.30 8.23 1.35
C ASN A 188 14.12 9.13 1.69
N ARG A 189 13.54 9.73 0.69
CA ARG A 189 12.37 10.59 0.84
C ARG A 189 11.38 10.39 -0.31
N THR A 190 10.10 10.64 -0.02
CA THR A 190 9.06 10.71 -1.04
C THR A 190 8.81 12.15 -1.46
N TYR A 191 8.07 12.27 -2.55
CA TYR A 191 7.38 13.49 -2.94
C TYR A 191 5.88 13.18 -2.98
N TYR A 192 5.23 13.16 -4.12
CA TYR A 192 3.80 12.81 -4.21
C TYR A 192 3.55 11.33 -4.43
N GLY A 193 4.39 10.66 -5.21
CA GLY A 193 4.12 9.34 -5.75
C GLY A 193 4.73 8.20 -4.95
N LEU A 194 4.10 7.04 -5.06
CA LEU A 194 4.61 5.73 -4.68
C LEU A 194 4.81 4.88 -5.94
N PRO A 195 5.67 3.84 -5.92
CA PRO A 195 5.84 2.95 -7.06
C PRO A 195 4.53 2.29 -7.47
N ASN A 196 4.29 2.20 -8.78
CA ASN A 196 3.23 1.36 -9.32
C ASN A 196 3.67 -0.10 -9.26
N ASN A 197 2.91 -0.92 -8.58
CA ASN A 197 3.14 -2.35 -8.48
C ASN A 197 2.13 -3.08 -9.37
N PRO A 198 2.52 -3.52 -10.58
CA PRO A 198 1.64 -4.34 -11.41
C PRO A 198 1.36 -5.66 -10.71
N ASN A 199 0.11 -6.10 -10.75
CA ASN A 199 -0.24 -7.42 -10.22
C ASN A 199 0.09 -8.52 -11.23
N TYR A 200 1.31 -9.01 -11.22
CA TYR A 200 1.77 -10.11 -12.07
C TYR A 200 1.19 -11.48 -11.68
N GLY A 201 0.52 -11.58 -10.53
CA GLY A 201 -0.08 -12.82 -10.03
C GLY A 201 -1.47 -13.10 -10.58
N LEU A 202 -2.09 -12.15 -11.29
CA LEU A 202 -3.41 -12.34 -11.89
C LEU A 202 -3.29 -13.22 -13.15
N GLY A 203 -3.81 -14.45 -13.04
CA GLY A 203 -4.04 -15.32 -14.20
C GLY A 203 -5.25 -14.92 -15.02
N ALA A 204 -5.61 -15.73 -16.02
CA ALA A 204 -6.89 -15.60 -16.71
C ALA A 204 -8.04 -15.71 -15.71
N LEU A 205 -9.14 -15.00 -15.98
CA LEU A 205 -10.34 -15.11 -15.15
C LEU A 205 -10.91 -16.52 -15.27
N ALA A 206 -10.89 -17.29 -14.19
CA ALA A 206 -11.36 -18.66 -14.18
C ALA A 206 -12.79 -18.81 -14.73
N GLY A 207 -12.99 -19.72 -15.67
CA GLY A 207 -14.27 -19.97 -16.31
C GLY A 207 -14.68 -18.95 -17.38
N SER A 208 -13.84 -17.93 -17.68
CA SER A 208 -14.07 -17.00 -18.79
C SER A 208 -13.62 -17.60 -20.14
N ALA A 209 -14.08 -16.99 -21.25
CA ALA A 209 -13.62 -17.37 -22.59
C ALA A 209 -12.12 -17.19 -22.81
N CYS A 210 -11.44 -16.41 -21.94
CA CYS A 210 -9.99 -16.19 -21.95
C CYS A 210 -9.23 -17.21 -21.09
N ASP A 211 -9.93 -18.04 -20.35
CA ASP A 211 -9.36 -19.16 -19.59
C ASP A 211 -9.09 -20.33 -20.55
N THR A 212 -8.29 -20.06 -21.59
CA THR A 212 -7.91 -21.05 -22.59
C THR A 212 -6.81 -22.00 -22.09
N LEU A 213 -6.32 -21.77 -20.87
CA LEU A 213 -5.31 -22.62 -20.23
C LEU A 213 -5.92 -23.83 -19.49
N THR A 214 -7.12 -24.28 -19.87
CA THR A 214 -7.68 -25.57 -19.41
C THR A 214 -6.91 -26.80 -19.90
N GLY A 215 -5.83 -26.60 -20.65
CA GLY A 215 -4.88 -27.63 -21.01
C GLY A 215 -3.73 -27.66 -20.03
N ILE A 216 -3.93 -28.43 -18.92
CA ILE A 216 -2.87 -29.14 -18.21
C ILE A 216 -1.47 -28.48 -18.33
N VAL A 217 -1.30 -27.31 -17.75
CA VAL A 217 -0.08 -27.06 -17.05
C VAL A 217 -0.49 -27.27 -15.58
N PRO A 218 0.04 -28.33 -14.90
CA PRO A 218 0.10 -28.21 -13.46
C PRO A 218 0.71 -26.84 -13.28
N THR A 219 -0.01 -25.90 -12.65
CA THR A 219 0.65 -24.71 -12.11
C THR A 219 1.90 -25.28 -11.50
N PRO A 220 3.12 -25.00 -12.01
CA PRO A 220 4.29 -25.40 -11.28
C PRO A 220 3.97 -24.80 -9.92
N SER A 221 3.72 -25.63 -8.92
CA SER A 221 3.69 -25.16 -7.56
C SER A 221 4.97 -24.35 -7.50
N LEU A 222 4.82 -23.01 -7.54
CA LEU A 222 5.98 -22.12 -7.41
C LEU A 222 6.69 -22.74 -6.23
N PRO A 223 7.94 -23.19 -6.40
CA PRO A 223 8.63 -23.87 -5.33
C PRO A 223 8.36 -23.02 -4.13
N THR A 224 7.69 -23.58 -3.12
CA THR A 224 7.26 -22.83 -1.96
C THR A 224 8.53 -22.21 -1.46
N LYS A 225 8.75 -20.93 -1.81
CA LYS A 225 9.96 -20.25 -1.41
C LYS A 225 10.01 -20.42 0.09
N GLU A 226 11.11 -20.92 0.57
CA GLU A 226 11.35 -20.98 2.01
C GLU A 226 11.29 -19.55 2.54
N GLY A 227 10.81 -19.39 3.76
CA GLY A 227 10.77 -18.09 4.41
C GLY A 227 12.17 -17.50 4.46
N GLU A 228 12.29 -16.23 4.12
CA GLU A 228 13.53 -15.47 4.16
C GLU A 228 13.44 -14.38 5.22
N LEU A 229 14.52 -14.17 5.97
CA LEU A 229 14.64 -13.13 6.98
C LEU A 229 15.75 -12.15 6.58
N ASN A 230 15.37 -10.92 6.26
CA ASN A 230 16.27 -9.84 5.94
C ASN A 230 16.41 -8.89 7.13
N LEU A 231 17.63 -8.61 7.54
CA LEU A 231 17.98 -7.79 8.70
C LEU A 231 18.80 -6.59 8.26
N TYR A 232 18.36 -5.40 8.63
CA TYR A 232 19.11 -4.16 8.39
C TYR A 232 19.20 -3.35 9.68
N PHE A 233 20.43 -3.07 10.12
CA PHE A 233 20.69 -2.20 11.27
C PHE A 233 21.06 -0.79 10.79
N ASP A 234 20.29 0.19 11.24
CA ASP A 234 20.56 1.61 10.98
C ASP A 234 21.29 2.22 12.19
N ALA A 235 22.55 2.62 11.96
CA ALA A 235 23.39 3.20 13.01
C ALA A 235 22.98 4.62 13.42
N GLY A 236 22.34 5.38 12.54
CA GLY A 236 21.85 6.74 12.83
C GLY A 236 20.63 6.72 13.75
N TRP A 237 19.72 5.80 13.51
CA TRP A 237 18.50 5.64 14.30
C TRP A 237 18.64 4.65 15.44
N GLN A 238 19.73 3.91 15.50
CA GLN A 238 19.95 2.83 16.46
C GLN A 238 18.80 1.80 16.45
N LYS A 239 18.29 1.49 15.25
CA LYS A 239 17.19 0.54 15.04
C LYS A 239 17.62 -0.62 14.15
N LEU A 240 17.15 -1.81 14.49
CA LEU A 240 17.20 -2.99 13.62
C LEU A 240 15.84 -3.14 12.93
N PHE A 241 15.84 -3.16 11.61
CA PHE A 241 14.67 -3.49 10.78
C PHE A 241 14.71 -4.98 10.44
N VAL A 242 13.61 -5.65 10.77
CA VAL A 242 13.42 -7.09 10.56
C VAL A 242 12.35 -7.28 9.51
N ASN A 243 12.72 -7.75 8.33
CA ASN A 243 11.80 -7.98 7.22
C ASN A 243 11.79 -9.46 6.85
N GLY A 244 10.62 -10.08 6.96
CA GLY A 244 10.40 -11.47 6.55
C GLY A 244 9.63 -11.55 5.24
N HIS A 245 10.05 -12.42 4.34
CA HIS A 245 9.38 -12.72 3.07
C HIS A 245 9.02 -14.19 3.00
N HIS A 246 7.88 -14.50 2.39
CA HIS A 246 7.33 -15.87 2.28
C HIS A 246 7.11 -16.56 3.64
N ILE A 247 6.83 -15.76 4.68
CA ILE A 247 6.60 -16.25 6.03
C ILE A 247 5.28 -17.01 6.10
N LYS A 248 5.31 -18.17 6.75
CA LYS A 248 4.16 -19.02 6.99
C LYS A 248 3.72 -18.92 8.46
N GLY A 249 2.42 -18.94 8.69
CA GLY A 249 1.85 -18.87 10.03
C GLY A 249 1.07 -17.57 10.29
N SER A 250 0.36 -17.53 11.40
CA SER A 250 -0.55 -16.41 11.76
C SER A 250 -0.03 -15.57 12.92
N SER A 251 0.95 -16.08 13.65
CA SER A 251 1.62 -15.38 14.75
C SER A 251 3.09 -15.71 14.80
N CYS A 252 3.91 -14.80 15.33
CA CYS A 252 5.33 -15.05 15.50
C CYS A 252 5.84 -14.54 16.82
N LEU A 253 6.94 -15.15 17.25
CA LEU A 253 7.79 -14.71 18.33
C LEU A 253 9.12 -14.23 17.75
N LEU A 254 9.36 -12.91 17.81
CA LEU A 254 10.65 -12.30 17.46
C LEU A 254 11.52 -12.22 18.71
N GLN A 255 12.73 -12.75 18.61
CA GLN A 255 13.72 -12.72 19.69
C GLN A 255 15.09 -12.29 19.17
N VAL A 256 15.81 -11.52 19.98
CA VAL A 256 17.19 -11.12 19.71
C VAL A 256 18.07 -11.58 20.89
N PHE A 257 19.18 -12.21 20.55
CA PHE A 257 20.15 -12.74 21.52
C PHE A 257 21.53 -12.12 21.27
N ASP A 258 22.26 -11.88 22.30
CA ASP A 258 23.70 -11.57 22.19
C ASP A 258 24.53 -12.83 21.89
N VAL A 259 25.83 -12.65 21.66
CA VAL A 259 26.75 -13.77 21.36
C VAL A 259 26.89 -14.79 22.48
N SER A 260 26.55 -14.45 23.72
CA SER A 260 26.51 -15.38 24.83
C SER A 260 25.23 -16.22 24.90
N GLY A 261 24.28 -15.95 24.02
CA GLY A 261 22.94 -16.57 24.00
C GLY A 261 21.96 -15.94 24.98
N LYS A 262 22.30 -14.80 25.58
CA LYS A 262 21.38 -14.06 26.46
C LYS A 262 20.31 -13.36 25.61
N LEU A 263 19.04 -13.56 25.99
CA LEU A 263 17.92 -12.87 25.41
C LEU A 263 17.97 -11.37 25.75
N VAL A 264 18.03 -10.49 24.74
CA VAL A 264 18.08 -9.03 24.89
C VAL A 264 16.82 -8.33 24.39
N TYR A 265 16.02 -9.00 23.57
CA TYR A 265 14.72 -8.51 23.09
C TYR A 265 13.79 -9.68 22.80
N SER A 266 12.50 -9.51 23.10
CA SER A 266 11.45 -10.48 22.76
C SER A 266 10.13 -9.75 22.52
N ASN A 267 9.45 -10.07 21.43
CA ASN A 267 8.12 -9.55 21.12
C ASN A 267 7.30 -10.59 20.37
N GLN A 268 6.02 -10.70 20.73
CA GLN A 268 5.05 -11.57 20.06
C GLN A 268 4.11 -10.73 19.20
N ASN A 269 4.02 -11.06 17.93
CA ASN A 269 3.26 -10.32 16.95
C ASN A 269 2.30 -11.23 16.17
N LYS A 270 1.23 -10.66 15.65
CA LYS A 270 0.47 -11.30 14.56
C LYS A 270 1.22 -11.11 13.26
N ILE A 271 1.10 -12.05 12.35
CA ILE A 271 1.66 -11.99 11.00
C ILE A 271 0.50 -11.92 10.00
N THR A 272 0.69 -11.11 8.98
CA THR A 272 -0.11 -11.17 7.76
C THR A 272 0.74 -11.84 6.68
N PRO A 273 0.65 -13.18 6.51
CA PRO A 273 1.45 -13.87 5.50
C PRO A 273 1.21 -13.28 4.11
N PRO A 274 2.20 -13.31 3.23
CA PRO A 274 3.52 -13.93 3.37
C PRO A 274 4.62 -12.99 3.90
N TYR A 275 4.29 -11.83 4.47
CA TYR A 275 5.23 -10.81 4.87
C TYR A 275 5.21 -10.55 6.38
N TYR A 276 6.36 -10.15 6.91
CA TYR A 276 6.54 -9.70 8.29
C TYR A 276 7.48 -8.52 8.32
N THR A 277 7.11 -7.45 9.00
CA THR A 277 7.98 -6.30 9.24
C THR A 277 7.91 -5.87 10.70
N HIS A 278 9.06 -5.59 11.29
CA HIS A 278 9.15 -5.09 12.65
C HIS A 278 10.44 -4.31 12.86
N ASP A 279 10.40 -3.26 13.68
CA ASP A 279 11.60 -2.53 14.08
C ASP A 279 11.91 -2.72 15.56
N VAL A 280 13.17 -2.95 15.85
CA VAL A 280 13.68 -3.13 17.22
C VAL A 280 14.55 -1.96 17.59
N ASN A 281 14.22 -1.28 18.70
CA ASN A 281 15.08 -0.24 19.26
C ASN A 281 16.33 -0.89 19.90
N CYS A 282 17.49 -0.57 19.34
CA CYS A 282 18.78 -1.12 19.77
C CYS A 282 19.62 -0.14 20.61
N GLN A 283 19.07 1.03 21.00
CA GLN A 283 19.85 2.05 21.73
C GLN A 283 20.54 1.51 23.00
N SER A 284 19.85 0.65 23.73
CA SER A 284 20.37 0.04 24.98
C SER A 284 21.34 -1.12 24.76
N LEU A 285 21.48 -1.62 23.54
CA LEU A 285 22.37 -2.73 23.22
C LEU A 285 23.81 -2.25 23.09
N SER A 286 24.79 -3.05 23.54
CA SER A 286 26.22 -2.80 23.33
C SER A 286 26.60 -3.01 21.86
N LYS A 287 27.73 -2.45 21.42
CA LYS A 287 28.30 -2.80 20.11
C LYS A 287 28.69 -4.28 20.09
N GLY A 288 28.34 -4.98 19.05
CA GLY A 288 28.59 -6.41 18.90
C GLY A 288 27.70 -7.11 17.91
N MET A 289 27.91 -8.42 17.80
CA MET A 289 27.06 -9.29 16.95
C MET A 289 25.85 -9.78 17.76
N TYR A 290 24.72 -9.86 17.09
CA TYR A 290 23.45 -10.35 17.63
C TYR A 290 22.81 -11.37 16.71
N LEU A 291 22.16 -12.36 17.30
CA LEU A 291 21.36 -13.36 16.60
C LEU A 291 19.88 -12.96 16.71
N VAL A 292 19.18 -13.05 15.60
CA VAL A 292 17.73 -12.79 15.50
C VAL A 292 17.05 -14.10 15.17
N SER A 293 15.99 -14.43 15.90
CA SER A 293 15.13 -15.59 15.65
C SER A 293 13.69 -15.10 15.49
N LEU A 294 13.08 -15.42 14.35
CA LEU A 294 11.67 -15.27 14.08
C LEU A 294 11.05 -16.66 14.05
N GLN A 295 10.25 -16.99 15.03
CA GLN A 295 9.59 -18.28 15.15
C GLN A 295 8.08 -18.11 14.99
N THR A 296 7.51 -18.82 14.04
CA THR A 296 6.05 -18.91 13.82
C THR A 296 5.53 -20.27 14.29
N ASP A 297 4.22 -20.49 14.16
CA ASP A 297 3.57 -21.79 14.35
C ASP A 297 3.92 -22.79 13.22
N LYS A 298 4.59 -22.37 12.14
CA LYS A 298 4.88 -23.16 10.95
C LYS A 298 6.38 -23.30 10.63
N GLU A 299 7.19 -22.32 11.02
CA GLU A 299 8.61 -22.27 10.66
C GLU A 299 9.43 -21.46 11.66
N LYS A 300 10.76 -21.61 11.60
CA LYS A 300 11.70 -20.82 12.37
C LYS A 300 12.80 -20.29 11.46
N LEU A 301 12.94 -18.99 11.41
CA LEU A 301 13.94 -18.28 10.64
C LEU A 301 14.97 -17.63 11.58
N GLN A 302 16.20 -17.55 11.12
CA GLN A 302 17.29 -16.98 11.90
C GLN A 302 18.18 -16.12 11.02
N GLY A 303 18.70 -15.07 11.61
CA GLY A 303 19.65 -14.16 10.98
C GLY A 303 20.59 -13.55 12.01
N ARG A 304 21.53 -12.75 11.54
CA ARG A 304 22.48 -12.04 12.41
C ARG A 304 22.67 -10.61 11.92
N PHE A 305 22.91 -9.71 12.86
CA PHE A 305 23.35 -8.34 12.54
C PHE A 305 24.48 -7.92 13.47
N VAL A 306 25.17 -6.86 13.08
CA VAL A 306 26.22 -6.21 13.88
C VAL A 306 25.76 -4.80 14.20
N LYS A 307 25.77 -4.46 15.50
CA LYS A 307 25.55 -3.11 15.99
C LYS A 307 26.85 -2.33 16.09
#